data_13a98612205e2bb3e49f897df6381f82
#
_entry.id   13a98612205e2bb3e49f897df6381f82
#
_cell.length_a   1.000
_cell.length_b   1.000
_cell.length_c   1.000
_cell.angle_alpha   90.00
_cell.angle_beta   90.00
_cell.angle_gamma   90.00
#
_symmetry.space_group_name_H-M   'P 1'
#
loop_
_entity.id
_entity.type
_entity.pdbx_description
1 polymer ?
#
loop_
_entity_poly.entity_id
_entity_poly.type
_entity_poly.pdbx_seq_one_letter_code
_entity_poly.pdbx_strand_id
1 'polypeptide(L)'
;MYLHKNKKGFTLIELMVVVAIIGILALLGLRLYAGQQEKAKNSIVKANAGTIQTLIQAELADKAVEDIDDESEMNSIVTKAGIHNPILGSQQTASHFGNAAPSASTDNAGDVYVWLNLSDSVFHVNGWGADGNDVYADDLTARR
;
A
#
# COMPACT_ATOMS: atom_id res chain seq x y z
N MET A 1 -59.85 12.01 33.45
CA MET A 1 -59.51 10.59 33.43
C MET A 1 -58.13 10.45 32.83
N TYR A 2 -57.08 10.32 33.67
CA TYR A 2 -55.70 10.21 33.17
C TYR A 2 -55.37 8.74 32.92
N LEU A 3 -55.15 8.38 31.65
CA LEU A 3 -54.70 7.06 31.23
C LEU A 3 -53.21 6.89 31.61
N HIS A 4 -52.95 6.07 32.63
CA HIS A 4 -51.60 5.64 32.94
C HIS A 4 -51.11 4.70 31.85
N LYS A 5 -50.26 5.24 30.97
CA LYS A 5 -49.57 4.44 29.94
C LYS A 5 -48.49 3.61 30.61
N ASN A 6 -48.70 2.32 30.80
CA ASN A 6 -47.70 1.41 31.36
C ASN A 6 -46.43 1.42 30.46
N LYS A 7 -45.39 2.10 30.90
CA LYS A 7 -44.06 2.03 30.29
C LYS A 7 -43.42 0.69 30.68
N LYS A 8 -43.40 -0.26 29.77
CA LYS A 8 -42.63 -1.50 29.95
C LYS A 8 -41.14 -1.12 29.87
N GLY A 9 -40.42 -1.26 30.97
CA GLY A 9 -38.94 -1.09 31.00
C GLY A 9 -38.25 -2.36 30.57
N PHE A 10 -37.01 -2.21 30.08
CA PHE A 10 -36.13 -3.35 29.78
C PHE A 10 -35.70 -4.07 31.06
N THR A 11 -35.60 -5.40 31.02
CA THR A 11 -35.03 -6.19 32.10
C THR A 11 -33.51 -6.14 32.04
N LEU A 12 -32.87 -6.31 33.18
CA LEU A 12 -31.41 -6.35 33.27
C LEU A 12 -30.80 -7.49 32.45
N ILE A 13 -31.50 -8.62 32.38
CA ILE A 13 -31.04 -9.79 31.62
C ILE A 13 -31.11 -9.53 30.09
N GLU A 14 -32.14 -8.82 29.59
CA GLU A 14 -32.24 -8.45 28.17
C GLU A 14 -31.07 -7.55 27.78
N LEU A 15 -30.69 -6.61 28.63
CA LEU A 15 -29.54 -5.74 28.36
C LEU A 15 -28.21 -6.54 28.38
N MET A 16 -28.04 -7.44 29.35
CA MET A 16 -26.83 -8.26 29.47
C MET A 16 -26.63 -9.16 28.22
N VAL A 17 -27.69 -9.78 27.72
CA VAL A 17 -27.64 -10.63 26.52
C VAL A 17 -27.27 -9.80 25.28
N VAL A 18 -27.84 -8.61 25.11
CA VAL A 18 -27.55 -7.72 23.99
C VAL A 18 -26.08 -7.31 23.98
N VAL A 19 -25.54 -6.84 25.13
CA VAL A 19 -24.14 -6.43 25.19
C VAL A 19 -23.17 -7.61 24.98
N ALA A 20 -23.54 -8.81 25.43
CA ALA A 20 -22.75 -10.01 25.21
C ALA A 20 -22.68 -10.36 23.71
N ILE A 21 -23.81 -10.31 22.99
CA ILE A 21 -23.86 -10.57 21.54
C ILE A 21 -23.05 -9.51 20.78
N ILE A 22 -23.24 -8.23 21.11
CA ILE A 22 -22.48 -7.14 20.48
C ILE A 22 -20.98 -7.31 20.71
N GLY A 23 -20.57 -7.68 21.94
CA GLY A 23 -19.17 -7.94 22.26
C GLY A 23 -18.53 -9.04 21.41
N ILE A 24 -19.23 -10.16 21.22
CA ILE A 24 -18.77 -11.26 20.37
C ILE A 24 -18.68 -10.83 18.91
N LEU A 25 -19.70 -10.15 18.39
CA LEU A 25 -19.71 -9.69 17.00
C LEU A 25 -18.62 -8.65 16.73
N ALA A 26 -18.38 -7.73 17.67
CA ALA A 26 -17.32 -6.74 17.57
C ALA A 26 -15.93 -7.40 17.52
N LEU A 27 -15.68 -8.42 18.35
CA LEU A 27 -14.40 -9.14 18.35
C LEU A 27 -14.13 -9.86 17.03
N LEU A 28 -15.13 -10.51 16.45
CA LEU A 28 -15.02 -11.17 15.16
C LEU A 28 -14.84 -10.16 14.02
N GLY A 29 -15.58 -9.05 14.05
CA GLY A 29 -15.51 -7.98 13.07
C GLY A 29 -14.14 -7.32 13.01
N LEU A 30 -13.50 -7.05 14.16
CA LEU A 30 -12.18 -6.43 14.24
C LEU A 30 -11.10 -7.25 13.53
N ARG A 31 -11.13 -8.58 13.67
CA ARG A 31 -10.17 -9.48 13.03
C ARG A 31 -10.28 -9.48 11.50
N LEU A 32 -11.51 -9.49 10.98
CA LEU A 32 -11.76 -9.40 9.55
C LEU A 32 -11.35 -8.02 8.98
N TYR A 33 -11.62 -6.96 9.72
CA TYR A 33 -11.30 -5.59 9.33
C TYR A 33 -9.79 -5.36 9.19
N ALA A 34 -8.97 -5.85 10.11
CA ALA A 34 -7.53 -5.73 10.06
C ALA A 34 -6.94 -6.35 8.76
N GLY A 35 -7.38 -7.56 8.40
CA GLY A 35 -6.94 -8.20 7.16
C GLY A 35 -7.38 -7.48 5.88
N GLN A 36 -8.55 -6.82 5.90
CA GLN A 36 -9.01 -6.02 4.77
C GLN A 36 -8.19 -4.71 4.62
N GLN A 37 -7.82 -4.08 5.73
CA GLN A 37 -6.95 -2.90 5.72
C GLN A 37 -5.58 -3.20 5.11
N GLU A 38 -4.96 -4.32 5.48
CA GLU A 38 -3.68 -4.73 4.92
C GLU A 38 -3.77 -4.95 3.40
N LYS A 39 -4.79 -5.68 2.94
CA LYS A 39 -5.04 -5.86 1.50
C LYS A 39 -5.26 -4.54 0.77
N ALA A 40 -5.99 -3.60 1.37
CA ALA A 40 -6.20 -2.29 0.80
C ALA A 40 -4.89 -1.50 0.68
N LYS A 41 -4.04 -1.51 1.71
CA LYS A 41 -2.71 -0.88 1.67
C LYS A 41 -1.82 -1.49 0.58
N ASN A 42 -1.75 -2.82 0.49
CA ASN A 42 -0.98 -3.51 -0.53
C ASN A 42 -1.49 -3.19 -1.95
N SER A 43 -2.81 -2.99 -2.12
CA SER A 43 -3.38 -2.56 -3.40
C SER A 43 -2.97 -1.14 -3.79
N ILE A 44 -2.83 -0.23 -2.81
CA ILE A 44 -2.31 1.13 -3.04
C ILE A 44 -0.83 1.07 -3.45
N VAL A 45 0.00 0.25 -2.79
CA VAL A 45 1.41 0.08 -3.18
C VAL A 45 1.52 -0.44 -4.62
N LYS A 46 0.67 -1.41 -4.99
CA LYS A 46 0.58 -1.90 -6.39
C LYS A 46 0.23 -0.79 -7.38
N ALA A 47 -0.74 0.05 -7.06
CA ALA A 47 -1.11 1.18 -7.91
C ALA A 47 0.03 2.20 -8.03
N ASN A 48 0.74 2.48 -6.93
CA ASN A 48 1.90 3.35 -6.91
C ASN A 48 3.03 2.80 -7.79
N ALA A 49 3.35 1.51 -7.69
CA ALA A 49 4.36 0.86 -8.54
C ALA A 49 3.99 0.94 -10.03
N GLY A 50 2.72 0.72 -10.38
CA GLY A 50 2.23 0.89 -11.76
C GLY A 50 2.37 2.34 -12.25
N THR A 51 2.16 3.33 -11.39
CA THR A 51 2.37 4.75 -11.71
C THR A 51 3.84 5.03 -12.01
N ILE A 52 4.76 4.56 -11.17
CA ILE A 52 6.21 4.72 -11.39
C ILE A 52 6.65 4.01 -12.67
N GLN A 53 6.21 2.77 -12.92
CA GLN A 53 6.48 2.07 -14.18
C GLN A 53 6.07 2.88 -15.39
N THR A 54 4.87 3.46 -15.36
CA THR A 54 4.34 4.27 -16.48
C THR A 54 5.17 5.53 -16.69
N LEU A 55 5.62 6.19 -15.63
CA LEU A 55 6.47 7.37 -15.73
C LEU A 55 7.87 7.05 -16.26
N ILE A 56 8.49 5.97 -15.79
CA ILE A 56 9.77 5.50 -16.34
C ILE A 56 9.60 5.19 -17.83
N GLN A 57 8.53 4.52 -18.23
CA GLN A 57 8.24 4.20 -19.61
C GLN A 57 8.05 5.47 -20.47
N ALA A 58 7.46 6.52 -19.91
CA ALA A 58 7.30 7.81 -20.58
C ALA A 58 8.66 8.53 -20.75
N GLU A 59 9.51 8.54 -19.71
CA GLU A 59 10.86 9.13 -19.83
C GLU A 59 11.74 8.36 -20.83
N LEU A 60 11.62 7.02 -20.88
CA LEU A 60 12.34 6.19 -21.86
C LEU A 60 11.89 6.39 -23.31
N ALA A 61 10.73 7.01 -23.55
CA ALA A 61 10.31 7.38 -24.90
C ALA A 61 11.17 8.51 -25.49
N ASP A 62 11.65 9.40 -24.62
CA ASP A 62 12.40 10.60 -25.00
C ASP A 62 13.90 10.52 -24.67
N LYS A 63 14.29 9.71 -23.68
CA LYS A 63 15.66 9.59 -23.16
C LYS A 63 16.22 8.18 -23.37
N ALA A 64 17.53 8.06 -23.38
CA ALA A 64 18.20 6.76 -23.29
C ALA A 64 18.21 6.22 -21.86
N VAL A 65 18.47 4.92 -21.69
CA VAL A 65 18.54 4.30 -20.34
C VAL A 65 19.66 4.96 -19.51
N GLU A 66 20.78 5.27 -20.15
CA GLU A 66 21.96 5.89 -19.56
C GLU A 66 21.70 7.31 -19.02
N ASP A 67 20.63 7.97 -19.49
CA ASP A 67 20.24 9.33 -19.04
C ASP A 67 19.35 9.30 -17.80
N ILE A 68 18.84 8.12 -17.41
CA ILE A 68 17.91 7.95 -16.28
C ILE A 68 18.34 6.81 -15.34
N ASP A 69 19.58 6.35 -15.43
CA ASP A 69 20.11 5.22 -14.66
C ASP A 69 20.72 5.65 -13.30
N ASP A 70 20.54 6.89 -12.91
CA ASP A 70 21.03 7.42 -11.63
C ASP A 70 19.90 7.67 -10.59
N GLU A 71 20.32 7.70 -9.32
CA GLU A 71 19.41 7.90 -8.19
C GLU A 71 18.72 9.28 -8.21
N SER A 72 19.37 10.31 -8.75
CA SER A 72 18.83 11.67 -8.79
C SER A 72 17.63 11.77 -9.75
N GLU A 73 17.76 11.19 -10.94
CA GLU A 73 16.67 11.15 -11.92
C GLU A 73 15.51 10.28 -11.42
N MET A 74 15.80 9.10 -10.81
CA MET A 74 14.77 8.26 -10.23
C MET A 74 14.03 8.98 -9.08
N ASN A 75 14.72 9.69 -8.21
CA ASN A 75 14.11 10.49 -7.16
C ASN A 75 13.22 11.60 -7.73
N SER A 76 13.64 12.22 -8.84
CA SER A 76 12.82 13.20 -9.56
C SER A 76 11.52 12.58 -10.10
N ILE A 77 11.58 11.39 -10.68
CA ILE A 77 10.42 10.67 -11.18
C ILE A 77 9.46 10.33 -10.04
N VAL A 78 9.96 9.78 -8.94
CA VAL A 78 9.16 9.42 -7.75
C VAL A 78 8.50 10.66 -7.13
N THR A 79 9.23 11.76 -7.03
CA THR A 79 8.69 13.01 -6.49
C THR A 79 7.61 13.60 -7.39
N LYS A 80 7.81 13.59 -8.72
CA LYS A 80 6.82 14.03 -9.72
C LYS A 80 5.56 13.17 -9.68
N ALA A 81 5.70 11.87 -9.40
CA ALA A 81 4.56 10.96 -9.30
C ALA A 81 3.60 11.31 -8.17
N GLY A 82 4.07 11.98 -7.12
CA GLY A 82 3.27 12.38 -5.97
C GLY A 82 2.66 11.20 -5.21
N ILE A 83 3.29 10.03 -5.28
CA ILE A 83 2.79 8.82 -4.59
C ILE A 83 2.94 8.93 -3.08
N HIS A 84 2.02 8.32 -2.36
CA HIS A 84 2.01 8.32 -0.89
C HIS A 84 2.16 6.89 -0.37
N ASN A 85 2.99 6.75 0.66
CA ASN A 85 3.10 5.50 1.40
C ASN A 85 1.81 5.26 2.20
N PRO A 86 1.04 4.19 1.94
CA PRO A 86 -0.24 3.96 2.60
C PRO A 86 -0.10 3.47 4.06
N ILE A 87 1.12 3.19 4.51
CA ILE A 87 1.42 2.73 5.86
C ILE A 87 1.79 3.92 6.74
N LEU A 88 2.71 4.76 6.25
CA LEU A 88 3.21 5.93 6.97
C LEU A 88 2.34 7.17 6.76
N GLY A 89 1.54 7.22 5.67
CA GLY A 89 0.72 8.38 5.31
C GLY A 89 1.49 9.56 4.72
N SER A 90 2.81 9.42 4.52
CA SER A 90 3.68 10.45 3.95
C SER A 90 3.85 10.29 2.44
N GLN A 91 4.14 11.38 1.75
CA GLN A 91 4.57 11.31 0.35
C GLN A 91 5.94 10.62 0.28
N GLN A 92 6.09 9.70 -0.65
CA GLN A 92 7.38 9.11 -0.95
C GLN A 92 8.19 10.11 -1.79
N THR A 93 9.34 10.53 -1.27
CA THR A 93 10.20 11.55 -1.89
C THR A 93 11.51 11.00 -2.43
N ALA A 94 11.85 9.76 -2.09
CA ALA A 94 13.04 9.06 -2.56
C ALA A 94 12.63 7.75 -3.24
N SER A 95 13.37 7.35 -4.25
CA SER A 95 13.30 6.00 -4.80
C SER A 95 14.29 5.11 -4.04
N HIS A 96 13.92 3.88 -3.77
CA HIS A 96 14.89 2.86 -3.44
C HIS A 96 15.47 2.33 -4.76
N PHE A 97 16.42 3.07 -5.33
CA PHE A 97 17.02 2.75 -6.62
C PHE A 97 18.35 2.02 -6.46
N GLY A 98 18.60 1.03 -7.32
CA GLY A 98 19.84 0.27 -7.34
C GLY A 98 20.00 -0.58 -8.59
N ASN A 99 21.15 -1.26 -8.71
CA ASN A 99 21.48 -2.13 -9.84
C ASN A 99 21.19 -3.61 -9.54
N ALA A 100 20.48 -3.90 -8.47
CA ALA A 100 20.04 -5.24 -8.09
C ALA A 100 18.71 -5.14 -7.32
N ALA A 101 17.93 -6.20 -7.38
CA ALA A 101 16.70 -6.31 -6.61
C ALA A 101 16.99 -6.14 -5.12
N PRO A 102 16.34 -5.22 -4.41
CA PRO A 102 16.52 -5.07 -2.97
C PRO A 102 15.89 -6.25 -2.23
N SER A 103 16.39 -6.51 -1.02
CA SER A 103 15.80 -7.51 -0.15
C SER A 103 14.49 -7.01 0.47
N ALA A 104 13.60 -7.94 0.83
CA ALA A 104 12.40 -7.64 1.60
C ALA A 104 12.73 -6.83 2.87
N SER A 105 11.92 -5.81 3.16
CA SER A 105 12.18 -4.88 4.27
C SER A 105 10.88 -4.39 4.89
N THR A 106 10.74 -4.60 6.21
CA THR A 106 9.64 -4.04 6.99
C THR A 106 9.84 -2.55 7.29
N ASP A 107 11.09 -2.08 7.28
CA ASP A 107 11.41 -0.66 7.54
C ASP A 107 10.94 0.24 6.39
N ASN A 108 10.86 -0.33 5.18
CA ASN A 108 10.41 0.36 3.98
C ASN A 108 8.99 -0.07 3.55
N ALA A 109 8.23 -0.71 4.44
CA ALA A 109 6.87 -1.17 4.14
C ALA A 109 5.99 -0.02 3.61
N GLY A 110 5.34 -0.27 2.48
CA GLY A 110 4.50 0.72 1.80
C GLY A 110 5.20 1.55 0.72
N ASP A 111 6.52 1.46 0.60
CA ASP A 111 7.28 2.17 -0.42
C ASP A 111 7.41 1.36 -1.72
N VAL A 112 7.61 2.08 -2.82
CA VAL A 112 7.95 1.53 -4.12
C VAL A 112 9.45 1.59 -4.30
N TYR A 113 10.02 0.55 -4.88
CA TYR A 113 11.42 0.50 -5.27
C TYR A 113 11.59 0.25 -6.77
N VAL A 114 12.74 0.67 -7.28
CA VAL A 114 13.14 0.48 -8.67
C VAL A 114 14.56 -0.09 -8.70
N TRP A 115 14.82 -1.02 -9.58
CA TRP A 115 16.18 -1.46 -9.85
C TRP A 115 16.39 -1.66 -11.36
N LEU A 116 17.63 -1.42 -11.82
CA LEU A 116 18.01 -1.55 -13.20
C LEU A 116 18.84 -2.82 -13.40
N ASN A 117 18.38 -3.68 -14.29
CA ASN A 117 19.19 -4.77 -14.78
C ASN A 117 20.09 -4.27 -15.93
N LEU A 118 21.36 -4.10 -15.66
CA LEU A 118 22.33 -3.58 -16.62
C LEU A 118 22.58 -4.50 -17.83
N SER A 119 22.26 -5.81 -17.69
CA SER A 119 22.53 -6.78 -18.76
C SER A 119 21.55 -6.64 -19.93
N ASP A 120 20.32 -6.29 -19.68
CA ASP A 120 19.25 -6.18 -20.66
C ASP A 120 18.63 -4.76 -20.72
N SER A 121 19.17 -3.83 -19.92
CA SER A 121 18.72 -2.42 -19.86
C SER A 121 17.23 -2.31 -19.52
N VAL A 122 16.75 -3.12 -18.57
CA VAL A 122 15.36 -3.16 -18.15
C VAL A 122 15.25 -2.62 -16.72
N PHE A 123 14.36 -1.66 -16.53
CA PHE A 123 13.96 -1.22 -15.19
C PHE A 123 12.90 -2.16 -14.64
N HIS A 124 13.10 -2.58 -13.41
CA HIS A 124 12.18 -3.36 -12.62
C HIS A 124 11.58 -2.51 -11.52
N VAL A 125 10.28 -2.58 -11.35
CA VAL A 125 9.53 -1.79 -10.37
C VAL A 125 8.65 -2.71 -9.54
N ASN A 126 8.76 -2.61 -8.23
CA ASN A 126 7.90 -3.31 -7.29
C ASN A 126 7.69 -2.44 -6.04
N GLY A 127 7.11 -2.97 -5.01
CA GLY A 127 6.93 -2.28 -3.75
C GLY A 127 6.84 -3.27 -2.60
N TRP A 128 7.11 -2.79 -1.40
CA TRP A 128 6.97 -3.58 -0.17
C TRP A 128 5.56 -3.43 0.40
N GLY A 129 4.89 -4.56 0.61
CA GLY A 129 3.61 -4.65 1.29
C GLY A 129 3.70 -4.29 2.78
N ALA A 130 2.58 -4.36 3.47
CA ALA A 130 2.50 -4.11 4.90
C ALA A 130 3.33 -5.12 5.74
N ASP A 131 3.59 -6.29 5.20
CA ASP A 131 4.42 -7.34 5.78
C ASP A 131 5.91 -7.24 5.40
N GLY A 132 6.28 -6.24 4.59
CA GLY A 132 7.64 -6.03 4.08
C GLY A 132 8.04 -6.94 2.93
N ASN A 133 7.11 -7.75 2.42
CA ASN A 133 7.33 -8.59 1.24
C ASN A 133 6.90 -7.87 -0.04
N ASP A 134 7.38 -8.33 -1.17
CA ASP A 134 7.03 -7.79 -2.47
C ASP A 134 5.52 -7.92 -2.76
N VAL A 135 4.92 -6.85 -3.26
CA VAL A 135 3.48 -6.84 -3.59
C VAL A 135 3.16 -7.54 -4.90
N TYR A 136 4.13 -7.67 -5.79
CA TYR A 136 4.05 -8.46 -7.01
C TYR A 136 4.99 -9.67 -6.92
N ALA A 137 4.54 -10.81 -7.40
CA ALA A 137 5.36 -12.02 -7.50
C ALA A 137 6.48 -11.85 -8.54
N ASP A 138 6.18 -11.14 -9.64
CA ASP A 138 7.11 -10.75 -10.68
C ASP A 138 7.10 -9.23 -10.80
N ASP A 139 8.27 -8.60 -10.86
CA ASP A 139 8.41 -7.16 -10.98
C ASP A 139 7.73 -6.62 -12.23
N LEU A 140 7.17 -5.42 -12.13
CA LEU A 140 6.76 -4.66 -13.30
C LEU A 140 8.01 -4.20 -14.05
N THR A 141 7.98 -4.22 -15.38
CA THR A 141 9.15 -3.85 -16.19
C THR A 141 8.87 -2.63 -17.06
N ALA A 142 9.89 -1.77 -17.20
CA ALA A 142 9.91 -0.68 -18.14
C ALA A 142 11.20 -0.75 -18.99
N ARG A 143 11.05 -0.66 -20.31
CA ARG A 143 12.14 -0.75 -21.28
C ARG A 143 11.86 0.10 -22.51
N ARG A 144 12.92 0.47 -23.19
CA ARG A 144 12.83 1.17 -24.49
C ARG A 144 12.51 0.21 -25.63
#